data_cd47a5f365a96166538a426825087c64
#
_entry.id   cd47a5f365a96166538a426825087c64
#
_cell.length_a   1.000
_cell.length_b   1.000
_cell.length_c   1.000
_cell.angle_alpha   90.00
_cell.angle_beta   90.00
_cell.angle_gamma   90.00
#
_symmetry.space_group_name_H-M   'P 1'
#
loop_
_entity.id
_entity.type
_entity.pdbx_description
1 polymer ?
#
loop_
_entity_poly.entity_id
_entity_poly.type
_entity_poly.pdbx_seq_one_letter_code
_entity_poly.pdbx_strand_id
1 'polypeptide(L)'
;MEPITYYSTNSPNERVSFETALLRGMAPDYGLYMVSRKELPQISPDKLMAMPFMYYPQIAFEVLYPFLGSEVSERILRSLLNDAYREDVIPTDVQHVTGRTYIMWLTKGPTYSFKDYAARFFGRMLNYFLGVRRLRRVVVVATSGDTGGAVADALYSLKNIDNIVFFPKGSISEGQRRQMTTLMNNIYAFEVDGDFDVCQTLAKTILGDQAFAEDVFSDRERFTSANSISLGRLLPQAVYPFYAYSRIADNMEPIIASIPSGNFGDMMGTVLAKGMGLPISRIIAGVNENTEFPEFLETGRYEVRPSIKSPSSAMIVSHPSNLARLVDFYGGHMYDERDASSEKIIRPGVVDRMPDMDEMRRDIVSMGVTNPQHFDTMKDVFERYGVILDPHGSVGWRTLDIYLQGRHEEPAVIYETADPGKFPEDVELAIGLEPDLPPGMERQAGMKERIYSIESTPDVTPGGFKLSKAQIDEAKAKIKEIFQK
;
A
#
# COMPACT_ATOMS: atom_id res chain seq x y z
N MET A 1 6.03 24.36 16.39
CA MET A 1 6.00 22.90 16.51
C MET A 1 7.43 22.41 16.33
N GLU A 2 7.96 21.60 17.22
CA GLU A 2 9.26 21.00 16.97
C GLU A 2 9.18 20.09 15.75
N PRO A 3 10.20 20.11 14.86
CA PRO A 3 10.20 19.28 13.68
C PRO A 3 10.24 17.79 14.04
N ILE A 4 9.31 17.01 13.50
CA ILE A 4 9.41 15.55 13.56
C ILE A 4 10.47 15.11 12.55
N THR A 5 11.35 14.23 12.99
CA THR A 5 12.40 13.66 12.15
C THR A 5 12.21 12.15 12.00
N TYR A 6 12.72 11.62 10.91
CA TYR A 6 12.57 10.22 10.54
C TYR A 6 13.94 9.54 10.51
N TYR A 7 13.99 8.30 10.93
CA TYR A 7 15.22 7.49 10.94
C TYR A 7 15.05 6.24 10.11
N SER A 8 16.18 5.62 9.74
CA SER A 8 16.16 4.30 9.12
C SER A 8 15.99 3.21 10.19
N THR A 9 15.13 2.21 9.93
CA THR A 9 15.02 1.03 10.81
C THR A 9 16.34 0.31 11.01
N ASN A 10 17.31 0.43 10.08
CA ASN A 10 18.65 -0.14 10.19
C ASN A 10 19.67 0.80 10.86
N SER A 11 19.43 2.13 10.82
CA SER A 11 20.33 3.15 11.41
C SER A 11 19.54 4.22 12.16
N PRO A 12 19.15 3.98 13.41
CA PRO A 12 18.27 4.89 14.16
C PRO A 12 18.91 6.23 14.53
N ASN A 13 20.21 6.37 14.36
CA ASN A 13 20.95 7.60 14.68
C ASN A 13 20.92 8.65 13.54
N GLU A 14 20.73 8.22 12.29
CA GLU A 14 20.56 9.15 11.16
C GLU A 14 19.14 9.70 11.16
N ARG A 15 18.99 11.01 11.25
CA ARG A 15 17.69 11.68 11.24
C ARG A 15 17.55 12.52 9.97
N VAL A 16 16.42 12.37 9.30
CA VAL A 16 16.10 13.11 8.07
C VAL A 16 14.74 13.80 8.16
N SER A 17 14.54 14.82 7.34
CA SER A 17 13.23 15.46 7.15
C SER A 17 12.25 14.56 6.39
N PHE A 18 10.94 14.88 6.43
CA PHE A 18 9.95 14.20 5.62
C PHE A 18 10.25 14.33 4.11
N GLU A 19 10.62 15.55 3.67
CA GLU A 19 11.03 15.80 2.29
C GLU A 19 12.13 14.82 1.86
N THR A 20 13.18 14.68 2.66
CA THR A 20 14.32 13.79 2.37
C THR A 20 13.87 12.33 2.30
N ALA A 21 13.06 11.88 3.28
CA ALA A 21 12.54 10.51 3.30
C ALA A 21 11.63 10.22 2.10
N LEU A 22 10.81 11.20 1.70
CA LEU A 22 9.93 11.09 0.54
C LEU A 22 10.71 11.00 -0.78
N LEU A 23 11.69 11.89 -0.97
CA LEU A 23 12.50 11.95 -2.19
C LEU A 23 13.39 10.72 -2.36
N ARG A 24 13.94 10.19 -1.29
CA ARG A 24 14.75 8.96 -1.30
C ARG A 24 13.92 7.69 -1.42
N GLY A 25 12.73 7.67 -0.82
CA GLY A 25 11.85 6.49 -0.76
C GLY A 25 12.31 5.42 0.22
N MET A 26 13.56 5.03 0.20
CA MET A 26 14.22 4.07 1.09
C MET A 26 15.53 4.67 1.62
N ALA A 27 15.96 4.25 2.80
CA ALA A 27 17.23 4.70 3.37
C ALA A 27 18.44 4.07 2.64
N PRO A 28 19.62 4.73 2.62
CA PRO A 28 20.81 4.22 1.93
C PRO A 28 21.33 2.89 2.47
N ASP A 29 20.99 2.55 3.70
CA ASP A 29 21.33 1.28 4.38
C ASP A 29 20.27 0.19 4.17
N TYR A 30 19.37 0.39 3.20
CA TYR A 30 18.23 -0.49 2.88
C TYR A 30 17.17 -0.60 3.99
N GLY A 31 17.29 0.18 5.08
CA GLY A 31 16.25 0.32 6.09
C GLY A 31 15.07 1.17 5.59
N LEU A 32 13.98 1.12 6.33
CA LEU A 32 12.78 1.88 6.03
C LEU A 32 12.70 3.12 6.91
N TYR A 33 12.34 4.27 6.33
CA TYR A 33 12.14 5.46 7.13
C TYR A 33 10.93 5.31 8.06
N MET A 34 11.16 5.62 9.35
CA MET A 34 10.18 5.51 10.41
C MET A 34 10.26 6.69 11.36
N VAL A 35 9.17 7.00 12.05
CA VAL A 35 9.11 7.95 13.15
C VAL A 35 9.26 7.21 14.47
N SER A 36 10.00 7.78 15.42
CA SER A 36 10.14 7.21 16.75
C SER A 36 8.76 7.16 17.45
N ARG A 37 8.43 6.04 18.06
CA ARG A 37 7.19 5.87 18.83
C ARG A 37 7.03 6.95 19.92
N LYS A 38 8.14 7.39 20.52
CA LYS A 38 8.15 8.43 21.56
C LYS A 38 7.89 9.83 20.99
N GLU A 39 8.11 10.03 19.70
CA GLU A 39 7.91 11.29 18.98
C GLU A 39 6.58 11.31 18.20
N LEU A 40 5.77 10.24 18.30
CA LEU A 40 4.45 10.20 17.65
C LEU A 40 3.57 11.33 18.20
N PRO A 41 3.01 12.17 17.31
CA PRO A 41 2.08 13.21 17.73
C PRO A 41 0.83 12.58 18.35
N GLN A 42 0.37 13.16 19.44
CA GLN A 42 -0.85 12.71 20.10
C GLN A 42 -2.04 13.53 19.62
N ILE A 43 -3.13 12.88 19.25
CA ILE A 43 -4.41 13.52 18.92
C ILE A 43 -5.23 13.65 20.19
N SER A 44 -5.58 14.90 20.55
CA SER A 44 -6.32 15.14 21.80
C SER A 44 -7.76 14.62 21.74
N PRO A 45 -8.36 14.27 22.89
CA PRO A 45 -9.77 13.89 22.98
C PRO A 45 -10.72 14.90 22.31
N ASP A 46 -10.47 16.22 22.50
CA ASP A 46 -11.29 17.26 21.87
C ASP A 46 -11.26 17.20 20.34
N LYS A 47 -10.09 16.91 19.76
CA LYS A 47 -9.96 16.70 18.31
C LYS A 47 -10.71 15.45 17.86
N LEU A 48 -10.61 14.34 18.60
CA LEU A 48 -11.34 13.12 18.27
C LEU A 48 -12.85 13.36 18.31
N MET A 49 -13.37 14.07 19.33
CA MET A 49 -14.78 14.43 19.44
C MET A 49 -15.27 15.37 18.33
N ALA A 50 -14.39 16.15 17.72
CA ALA A 50 -14.74 17.01 16.59
C ALA A 50 -14.77 16.29 15.24
N MET A 51 -14.06 15.15 15.08
CA MET A 51 -13.93 14.42 13.80
C MET A 51 -15.25 13.90 13.22
N PRO A 52 -16.31 13.53 13.97
CA PRO A 52 -17.60 13.15 13.37
C PRO A 52 -18.23 14.24 12.47
N PHE A 53 -17.88 15.49 12.67
CA PHE A 53 -18.36 16.64 11.89
C PHE A 53 -17.41 17.05 10.74
N MET A 54 -16.34 16.29 10.53
CA MET A 54 -15.32 16.57 9.51
C MET A 54 -15.45 15.64 8.30
N TYR A 55 -15.12 16.16 7.12
CA TYR A 55 -14.89 15.36 5.93
C TYR A 55 -13.51 14.71 5.95
N TYR A 56 -13.30 13.71 5.11
CA TYR A 56 -12.05 12.95 5.06
C TYR A 56 -10.79 13.85 4.93
N PRO A 57 -10.70 14.85 4.01
CA PRO A 57 -9.52 15.71 3.93
C PRO A 57 -9.26 16.57 5.17
N GLN A 58 -10.30 16.88 5.95
CA GLN A 58 -10.16 17.62 7.20
C GLN A 58 -9.58 16.73 8.30
N ILE A 59 -10.07 15.49 8.42
CA ILE A 59 -9.48 14.49 9.32
C ILE A 59 -8.03 14.19 8.91
N ALA A 60 -7.77 14.04 7.61
CA ALA A 60 -6.42 13.85 7.08
C ALA A 60 -5.48 15.01 7.47
N PHE A 61 -5.99 16.24 7.48
CA PHE A 61 -5.21 17.39 7.95
C PHE A 61 -4.88 17.27 9.45
N GLU A 62 -5.84 16.98 10.30
CA GLU A 62 -5.62 16.86 11.75
C GLU A 62 -4.61 15.75 12.09
N VAL A 63 -4.64 14.65 11.33
CA VAL A 63 -3.73 13.50 11.51
C VAL A 63 -2.34 13.78 10.95
N LEU A 64 -2.22 14.42 9.78
CA LEU A 64 -0.95 14.52 9.04
C LEU A 64 -0.20 15.83 9.31
N TYR A 65 -0.90 16.92 9.67
CA TYR A 65 -0.24 18.21 9.94
C TYR A 65 0.79 18.15 11.06
N PRO A 66 0.59 17.43 12.16
CA PRO A 66 1.63 17.26 13.18
C PRO A 66 2.95 16.67 12.66
N PHE A 67 2.91 15.83 11.62
CA PHE A 67 4.10 15.25 11.00
C PHE A 67 4.77 16.19 10.01
N LEU A 68 4.02 17.07 9.36
CA LEU A 68 4.44 17.80 8.17
C LEU A 68 4.53 19.31 8.34
N GLY A 69 3.94 19.84 9.42
CA GLY A 69 3.75 21.27 9.61
C GLY A 69 5.03 22.10 9.77
N SER A 70 6.16 21.44 10.05
CA SER A 70 7.49 22.09 10.04
C SER A 70 8.06 22.32 8.63
N GLU A 71 7.60 21.54 7.64
CA GLU A 71 8.12 21.56 6.27
C GLU A 71 7.08 22.11 5.26
N VAL A 72 5.79 21.98 5.57
CA VAL A 72 4.69 22.39 4.69
C VAL A 72 3.73 23.28 5.48
N SER A 73 3.50 24.49 5.01
CA SER A 73 2.57 25.39 5.70
C SER A 73 1.14 24.84 5.71
N GLU A 74 0.37 25.18 6.75
CA GLU A 74 -1.03 24.77 6.91
C GLU A 74 -1.85 25.00 5.64
N ARG A 75 -1.77 26.20 5.06
CA ARG A 75 -2.51 26.55 3.84
C ARG A 75 -2.18 25.64 2.67
N ILE A 76 -0.91 25.30 2.49
CA ILE A 76 -0.45 24.44 1.40
C ILE A 76 -0.91 23.03 1.64
N LEU A 77 -0.71 22.49 2.86
CA LEU A 77 -1.11 21.12 3.17
C LEU A 77 -2.62 20.92 3.02
N ARG A 78 -3.45 21.86 3.51
CA ARG A 78 -4.91 21.81 3.29
C ARG A 78 -5.27 21.78 1.80
N SER A 79 -4.59 22.60 0.98
CA SER A 79 -4.81 22.60 -0.48
C SER A 79 -4.44 21.26 -1.12
N LEU A 80 -3.32 20.67 -0.74
CA LEU A 80 -2.86 19.36 -1.27
C LEU A 80 -3.78 18.21 -0.84
N LEU A 81 -4.25 18.22 0.41
CA LEU A 81 -5.18 17.22 0.92
C LEU A 81 -6.57 17.35 0.28
N ASN A 82 -7.07 18.57 0.10
CA ASN A 82 -8.34 18.78 -0.60
C ASN A 82 -8.27 18.34 -2.07
N ASP A 83 -7.12 18.49 -2.75
CA ASP A 83 -6.94 17.97 -4.10
C ASP A 83 -6.75 16.44 -4.11
N ALA A 84 -6.02 15.88 -3.15
CA ALA A 84 -5.83 14.44 -3.04
C ALA A 84 -7.15 13.71 -2.75
N TYR A 85 -7.97 14.25 -1.86
CA TYR A 85 -9.15 13.60 -1.27
C TYR A 85 -10.46 14.33 -1.61
N ARG A 86 -10.58 14.79 -2.86
CA ARG A 86 -11.84 15.36 -3.35
C ARG A 86 -12.96 14.33 -3.25
N GLU A 87 -14.06 14.70 -2.63
CA GLU A 87 -15.19 13.80 -2.38
C GLU A 87 -15.85 13.31 -3.67
N ASP A 88 -15.84 14.10 -4.75
CA ASP A 88 -16.33 13.71 -6.07
C ASP A 88 -15.40 12.76 -6.83
N VAL A 89 -14.17 12.53 -6.33
CA VAL A 89 -13.16 11.65 -6.94
C VAL A 89 -12.90 10.41 -6.10
N ILE A 90 -12.86 10.57 -4.78
CA ILE A 90 -12.56 9.49 -3.84
C ILE A 90 -13.48 9.60 -2.60
N PRO A 91 -14.79 9.37 -2.78
CA PRO A 91 -15.72 9.34 -1.67
C PRO A 91 -15.36 8.20 -0.71
N THR A 92 -15.48 8.47 0.58
CA THR A 92 -15.18 7.48 1.63
C THR A 92 -16.45 7.18 2.39
N ASP A 93 -16.81 5.90 2.45
CA ASP A 93 -18.03 5.43 3.07
C ASP A 93 -17.75 4.40 4.17
N VAL A 94 -18.57 4.43 5.24
CA VAL A 94 -18.56 3.44 6.32
C VAL A 94 -19.98 2.94 6.48
N GLN A 95 -20.20 1.71 6.05
CA GLN A 95 -21.50 1.05 6.02
C GLN A 95 -21.71 0.20 7.28
N HIS A 96 -22.82 0.41 7.97
CA HIS A 96 -23.29 -0.53 8.99
C HIS A 96 -23.84 -1.81 8.32
N VAL A 97 -23.43 -2.97 8.81
CA VAL A 97 -23.86 -4.26 8.25
C VAL A 97 -24.71 -5.03 9.25
N THR A 98 -24.20 -5.30 10.44
CA THR A 98 -24.94 -6.06 11.46
C THR A 98 -24.40 -5.78 12.86
N GLY A 99 -25.30 -5.74 13.86
CA GLY A 99 -24.91 -5.49 15.26
C GLY A 99 -24.11 -4.21 15.39
N ARG A 100 -22.84 -4.32 15.75
CA ARG A 100 -21.86 -3.22 15.79
C ARG A 100 -20.72 -3.44 14.80
N THR A 101 -20.97 -4.16 13.72
CA THR A 101 -20.00 -4.44 12.66
C THR A 101 -20.25 -3.55 11.44
N TYR A 102 -19.19 -2.93 10.98
CA TYR A 102 -19.17 -1.96 9.89
C TYR A 102 -18.14 -2.35 8.85
N ILE A 103 -18.35 -1.91 7.60
CA ILE A 103 -17.38 -1.99 6.52
C ILE A 103 -16.96 -0.56 6.13
N MET A 104 -15.67 -0.30 6.12
CA MET A 104 -15.11 0.90 5.50
C MET A 104 -14.73 0.61 4.06
N TRP A 105 -15.47 1.20 3.13
CA TRP A 105 -15.28 1.04 1.70
C TRP A 105 -14.14 1.95 1.19
N LEU A 106 -12.92 1.44 1.21
CA LEU A 106 -11.75 2.13 0.65
C LEU A 106 -11.61 1.92 -0.87
N THR A 107 -12.72 1.65 -1.54
CA THR A 107 -12.80 1.16 -2.93
C THR A 107 -13.42 2.15 -3.90
N LYS A 108 -13.81 3.33 -3.42
CA LYS A 108 -14.57 4.30 -4.24
C LYS A 108 -13.67 5.30 -4.99
N GLY A 109 -12.34 5.11 -4.95
CA GLY A 109 -11.39 5.94 -5.68
C GLY A 109 -11.29 5.60 -7.17
N PRO A 110 -10.46 6.34 -7.92
CA PRO A 110 -10.37 6.22 -9.39
C PRO A 110 -9.98 4.84 -9.90
N THR A 111 -9.24 4.06 -9.11
CA THR A 111 -8.82 2.71 -9.49
C THR A 111 -9.45 1.62 -8.66
N TYR A 112 -10.43 2.00 -7.83
CA TYR A 112 -11.24 1.05 -7.07
C TYR A 112 -10.42 0.18 -6.12
N SER A 113 -9.40 0.78 -5.48
CA SER A 113 -8.63 0.14 -4.42
C SER A 113 -8.19 1.15 -3.36
N PHE A 114 -7.97 0.69 -2.13
CA PHE A 114 -7.49 1.53 -1.02
C PHE A 114 -6.16 2.24 -1.33
N LYS A 115 -5.41 1.71 -2.29
CA LYS A 115 -4.13 2.26 -2.73
C LYS A 115 -4.26 3.67 -3.30
N ASP A 116 -5.43 4.03 -3.82
CA ASP A 116 -5.72 5.38 -4.34
C ASP A 116 -5.45 6.47 -3.29
N TYR A 117 -5.88 6.26 -2.05
CA TYR A 117 -5.71 7.25 -0.98
C TYR A 117 -4.25 7.60 -0.75
N ALA A 118 -3.42 6.58 -0.53
CA ALA A 118 -2.01 6.78 -0.26
C ALA A 118 -1.23 7.24 -1.50
N ALA A 119 -1.58 6.77 -2.69
CA ALA A 119 -0.93 7.17 -3.93
C ALA A 119 -1.23 8.65 -4.29
N ARG A 120 -2.47 9.10 -4.12
CA ARG A 120 -2.87 10.49 -4.38
C ARG A 120 -2.17 11.46 -3.44
N PHE A 121 -2.09 11.17 -2.16
CA PHE A 121 -1.29 11.95 -1.21
C PHE A 121 0.19 11.98 -1.62
N PHE A 122 0.79 10.81 -1.85
CA PHE A 122 2.18 10.68 -2.27
C PHE A 122 2.49 11.54 -3.51
N GLY A 123 1.66 11.44 -4.54
CA GLY A 123 1.86 12.17 -5.79
C GLY A 123 1.84 13.69 -5.58
N ARG A 124 0.86 14.22 -4.80
CA ARG A 124 0.74 15.65 -4.51
C ARG A 124 1.93 16.15 -3.70
N MET A 125 2.33 15.43 -2.67
CA MET A 125 3.47 15.81 -1.82
C MET A 125 4.78 15.76 -2.60
N LEU A 126 5.01 14.69 -3.37
CA LEU A 126 6.21 14.57 -4.21
C LEU A 126 6.26 15.71 -5.24
N ASN A 127 5.17 15.96 -5.97
CA ASN A 127 5.12 17.03 -6.96
C ASN A 127 5.34 18.41 -6.35
N TYR A 128 4.84 18.65 -5.13
CA TYR A 128 5.06 19.90 -4.39
C TYR A 128 6.55 20.10 -4.08
N PHE A 129 7.21 19.15 -3.45
CA PHE A 129 8.63 19.29 -3.11
C PHE A 129 9.53 19.37 -4.34
N LEU A 130 9.25 18.58 -5.37
CA LEU A 130 9.95 18.69 -6.65
C LEU A 130 9.81 20.09 -7.27
N GLY A 131 8.62 20.68 -7.20
CA GLY A 131 8.36 22.04 -7.67
C GLY A 131 9.15 23.08 -6.87
N VAL A 132 9.18 22.97 -5.55
CA VAL A 132 9.97 23.86 -4.67
C VAL A 132 11.48 23.77 -4.98
N ARG A 133 11.97 22.55 -5.22
CA ARG A 133 13.38 22.29 -5.56
C ARG A 133 13.72 22.53 -7.04
N ARG A 134 12.74 22.76 -7.89
CA ARG A 134 12.89 22.83 -9.36
C ARG A 134 13.50 21.53 -9.94
N LEU A 135 13.12 20.40 -9.37
CA LEU A 135 13.53 19.07 -9.79
C LEU A 135 12.42 18.35 -10.55
N ARG A 136 12.81 17.35 -11.29
CA ARG A 136 11.89 16.37 -11.90
C ARG A 136 12.32 14.96 -11.52
N ARG A 137 11.36 14.03 -11.46
CA ARG A 137 11.62 12.61 -11.19
C ARG A 137 10.86 11.72 -12.17
N VAL A 138 11.41 10.56 -12.41
CA VAL A 138 10.72 9.45 -13.08
C VAL A 138 10.44 8.41 -12.01
N VAL A 139 9.18 8.24 -11.68
CA VAL A 139 8.72 7.22 -10.72
C VAL A 139 8.65 5.89 -11.45
N VAL A 140 9.38 4.89 -10.97
CA VAL A 140 9.40 3.54 -11.55
C VAL A 140 8.68 2.59 -10.60
N VAL A 141 7.72 1.84 -11.13
CA VAL A 141 6.88 0.89 -10.38
C VAL A 141 6.81 -0.42 -11.14
N ALA A 142 6.96 -1.55 -10.43
CA ALA A 142 6.50 -2.85 -10.89
C ALA A 142 5.19 -3.19 -10.20
N THR A 143 4.26 -3.83 -10.92
CA THR A 143 2.93 -4.13 -10.39
C THR A 143 2.43 -5.50 -10.84
N SER A 144 1.68 -6.14 -9.93
CA SER A 144 0.82 -7.29 -10.24
C SER A 144 -0.65 -6.89 -10.49
N GLY A 145 -0.93 -5.58 -10.65
CA GLY A 145 -2.28 -5.04 -10.94
C GLY A 145 -2.55 -3.72 -10.23
N ASP A 146 -3.19 -3.74 -9.06
CA ASP A 146 -3.76 -2.59 -8.36
C ASP A 146 -2.79 -1.45 -8.03
N THR A 147 -1.57 -1.78 -7.60
CA THR A 147 -0.60 -0.74 -7.23
C THR A 147 -0.21 0.11 -8.44
N GLY A 148 -0.01 -0.52 -9.60
CA GLY A 148 0.33 0.20 -10.83
C GLY A 148 -0.78 1.14 -11.27
N GLY A 149 -2.03 0.68 -11.26
CA GLY A 149 -3.20 1.50 -11.58
C GLY A 149 -3.30 2.71 -10.66
N ALA A 150 -3.26 2.48 -9.34
CA ALA A 150 -3.38 3.55 -8.34
C ALA A 150 -2.25 4.59 -8.43
N VAL A 151 -0.99 4.14 -8.64
CA VAL A 151 0.14 5.06 -8.81
C VAL A 151 0.04 5.82 -10.13
N ALA A 152 -0.30 5.13 -11.22
CA ALA A 152 -0.43 5.78 -12.53
C ALA A 152 -1.52 6.87 -12.53
N ASP A 153 -2.71 6.58 -11.99
CA ASP A 153 -3.78 7.58 -11.85
C ASP A 153 -3.34 8.74 -10.96
N ALA A 154 -2.77 8.44 -9.80
CA ALA A 154 -2.35 9.46 -8.83
C ALA A 154 -1.27 10.41 -9.37
N LEU A 155 -0.40 9.94 -10.27
CA LEU A 155 0.68 10.71 -10.87
C LEU A 155 0.29 11.32 -12.23
N TYR A 156 -0.85 10.93 -12.78
CA TYR A 156 -1.31 11.42 -14.08
C TYR A 156 -1.37 12.93 -14.14
N SER A 157 -0.75 13.50 -15.17
CA SER A 157 -0.68 14.95 -15.44
C SER A 157 0.02 15.80 -14.37
N LEU A 158 0.77 15.21 -13.42
CA LEU A 158 1.61 15.97 -12.50
C LEU A 158 2.87 16.48 -13.22
N LYS A 159 3.13 17.81 -13.12
CA LYS A 159 4.11 18.50 -13.96
C LYS A 159 5.56 18.07 -13.79
N ASN A 160 5.95 17.68 -12.57
CA ASN A 160 7.34 17.40 -12.23
C ASN A 160 7.65 15.90 -12.18
N ILE A 161 6.70 15.06 -12.58
CA ILE A 161 6.78 13.62 -12.44
C ILE A 161 6.43 12.97 -13.76
N ASP A 162 7.26 12.04 -14.19
CA ASP A 162 6.95 11.02 -15.18
C ASP A 162 6.80 9.67 -14.47
N ASN A 163 6.01 8.75 -15.00
CA ASN A 163 5.82 7.44 -14.39
C ASN A 163 6.02 6.30 -15.39
N ILE A 164 6.91 5.39 -15.05
CA ILE A 164 7.13 4.12 -15.76
C ILE A 164 6.51 3.01 -14.93
N VAL A 165 5.62 2.21 -15.52
CA VAL A 165 4.99 1.06 -14.87
C VAL A 165 5.33 -0.19 -15.64
N PHE A 166 6.01 -1.15 -14.99
CA PHE A 166 6.25 -2.48 -15.53
C PHE A 166 5.20 -3.46 -15.03
N PHE A 167 4.58 -4.21 -15.94
CA PHE A 167 3.59 -5.23 -15.60
C PHE A 167 3.80 -6.50 -16.42
N PRO A 168 3.50 -7.70 -15.85
CA PRO A 168 3.71 -8.97 -16.55
C PRO A 168 2.65 -9.20 -17.61
N LYS A 169 3.09 -9.68 -18.77
CA LYS A 169 2.23 -10.02 -19.91
C LYS A 169 1.28 -11.16 -19.56
N GLY A 170 -0.02 -10.91 -19.75
CA GLY A 170 -1.06 -11.93 -19.55
C GLY A 170 -1.31 -12.37 -18.09
N SER A 171 -0.68 -11.72 -17.10
CA SER A 171 -0.82 -12.09 -15.67
C SER A 171 -1.66 -11.11 -14.85
N ILE A 172 -2.16 -10.04 -15.45
CA ILE A 172 -3.07 -9.08 -14.82
C ILE A 172 -4.40 -9.06 -15.59
N SER A 173 -5.50 -8.73 -14.91
CA SER A 173 -6.80 -8.62 -15.57
C SER A 173 -6.82 -7.50 -16.61
N GLU A 174 -7.69 -7.60 -17.61
CA GLU A 174 -7.84 -6.55 -18.62
C GLU A 174 -8.19 -5.20 -17.97
N GLY A 175 -9.07 -5.20 -16.98
CA GLY A 175 -9.44 -4.00 -16.26
C GLY A 175 -8.26 -3.35 -15.56
N GLN A 176 -7.44 -4.13 -14.84
CA GLN A 176 -6.22 -3.61 -14.19
C GLN A 176 -5.20 -3.08 -15.21
N ARG A 177 -5.01 -3.77 -16.34
CA ARG A 177 -4.13 -3.31 -17.42
C ARG A 177 -4.61 -1.97 -17.97
N ARG A 178 -5.90 -1.84 -18.28
CA ARG A 178 -6.48 -0.61 -18.83
C ARG A 178 -6.39 0.58 -17.89
N GLN A 179 -6.40 0.38 -16.58
CA GLN A 179 -6.18 1.46 -15.59
C GLN A 179 -4.82 2.15 -15.74
N MET A 180 -3.83 1.50 -16.34
CA MET A 180 -2.49 2.05 -16.60
C MET A 180 -2.31 2.47 -18.07
N THR A 181 -2.77 1.65 -18.98
CA THR A 181 -2.44 1.75 -20.42
C THR A 181 -3.31 2.74 -21.18
N THR A 182 -4.49 3.11 -20.65
CA THR A 182 -5.36 4.14 -21.21
C THR A 182 -4.97 5.55 -20.79
N LEU A 183 -4.14 5.69 -19.75
CA LEU A 183 -3.54 6.95 -19.35
C LEU A 183 -2.45 7.34 -20.36
N MET A 184 -2.45 8.61 -20.72
CA MET A 184 -1.50 9.18 -21.67
C MET A 184 -0.53 10.13 -20.95
N ASN A 185 -0.06 11.16 -21.62
CA ASN A 185 0.84 12.20 -21.09
C ASN A 185 2.11 11.59 -20.46
N ASN A 186 2.29 11.75 -19.16
CA ASN A 186 3.44 11.39 -18.37
C ASN A 186 3.42 9.94 -17.82
N ILE A 187 2.50 9.07 -18.28
CA ILE A 187 2.40 7.67 -17.84
C ILE A 187 2.87 6.75 -18.96
N TYR A 188 3.86 5.91 -18.70
CA TYR A 188 4.48 4.98 -19.65
C TYR A 188 4.35 3.55 -19.14
N ALA A 189 3.41 2.79 -19.69
CA ALA A 189 3.12 1.42 -19.29
C ALA A 189 3.90 0.43 -20.16
N PHE A 190 4.74 -0.40 -19.52
CA PHE A 190 5.59 -1.39 -20.15
C PHE A 190 5.10 -2.80 -19.85
N GLU A 191 4.72 -3.52 -20.89
CA GLU A 191 4.39 -4.94 -20.83
C GLU A 191 5.68 -5.76 -20.95
N VAL A 192 5.91 -6.68 -20.01
CA VAL A 192 7.15 -7.46 -19.91
C VAL A 192 6.79 -8.95 -19.95
N ASP A 193 7.47 -9.72 -20.80
CA ASP A 193 7.35 -11.17 -20.81
C ASP A 193 7.99 -11.77 -19.55
N GLY A 194 7.25 -12.62 -18.86
CA GLY A 194 7.61 -13.20 -17.55
C GLY A 194 6.56 -12.96 -16.48
N ASP A 195 6.96 -13.18 -15.24
CA ASP A 195 6.10 -12.99 -14.05
C ASP A 195 6.34 -11.64 -13.36
N PHE A 196 5.66 -11.44 -12.23
CA PHE A 196 5.81 -10.22 -11.44
C PHE A 196 7.24 -10.03 -10.89
N ASP A 197 7.95 -11.12 -10.59
CA ASP A 197 9.32 -11.05 -10.07
C ASP A 197 10.30 -10.54 -11.12
N VAL A 198 10.10 -10.90 -12.38
CA VAL A 198 10.84 -10.34 -13.53
C VAL A 198 10.62 -8.83 -13.60
N CYS A 199 9.36 -8.37 -13.54
CA CYS A 199 9.02 -6.94 -13.57
C CYS A 199 9.63 -6.18 -12.36
N GLN A 200 9.58 -6.77 -11.18
CA GLN A 200 10.13 -6.18 -9.96
C GLN A 200 11.66 -6.06 -10.05
N THR A 201 12.32 -7.10 -10.58
CA THR A 201 13.77 -7.10 -10.76
C THR A 201 14.19 -6.07 -11.81
N LEU A 202 13.43 -5.94 -12.91
CA LEU A 202 13.66 -4.90 -13.92
C LEU A 202 13.52 -3.50 -13.34
N ALA A 203 12.44 -3.24 -12.59
CA ALA A 203 12.24 -1.95 -11.93
C ALA A 203 13.39 -1.61 -10.96
N LYS A 204 13.83 -2.56 -10.13
CA LYS A 204 14.98 -2.38 -9.23
C LYS A 204 16.27 -2.11 -10.00
N THR A 205 16.49 -2.80 -11.12
CA THR A 205 17.67 -2.61 -11.98
C THR A 205 17.70 -1.19 -12.56
N ILE A 206 16.55 -0.70 -13.06
CA ILE A 206 16.47 0.68 -13.59
C ILE A 206 16.65 1.71 -12.46
N LEU A 207 16.00 1.51 -11.30
CA LEU A 207 16.12 2.40 -10.14
C LEU A 207 17.56 2.54 -9.62
N GLY A 208 18.33 1.45 -9.62
CA GLY A 208 19.72 1.44 -9.15
C GLY A 208 20.75 1.94 -10.15
N ASP A 209 20.38 2.12 -11.42
CA ASP A 209 21.32 2.46 -12.48
C ASP A 209 21.53 3.97 -12.63
N GLN A 210 22.33 4.54 -11.77
CA GLN A 210 22.69 5.97 -11.78
C GLN A 210 23.43 6.38 -13.07
N ALA A 211 24.20 5.47 -13.68
CA ALA A 211 24.91 5.76 -14.91
C ALA A 211 23.92 5.89 -16.08
N PHE A 212 22.90 5.05 -16.12
CA PHE A 212 21.82 5.15 -17.08
C PHE A 212 20.98 6.42 -16.88
N ALA A 213 20.67 6.76 -15.63
CA ALA A 213 19.97 8.01 -15.32
C ALA A 213 20.76 9.23 -15.78
N GLU A 214 22.09 9.26 -15.55
CA GLU A 214 22.98 10.32 -16.03
C GLU A 214 22.99 10.42 -17.56
N ASP A 215 23.10 9.27 -18.26
CA ASP A 215 23.12 9.22 -19.73
C ASP A 215 21.81 9.74 -20.37
N VAL A 216 20.67 9.44 -19.76
CA VAL A 216 19.36 9.83 -20.31
C VAL A 216 18.96 11.24 -19.92
N PHE A 217 19.21 11.66 -18.67
CA PHE A 217 18.62 12.87 -18.06
C PHE A 217 19.64 13.90 -17.58
N SER A 218 20.93 13.61 -17.60
CA SER A 218 21.97 14.39 -16.94
C SER A 218 21.68 14.60 -15.45
N ASP A 219 21.08 13.60 -14.80
CA ASP A 219 20.65 13.61 -13.39
C ASP A 219 20.66 12.18 -12.83
N ARG A 220 21.66 11.86 -12.00
CA ARG A 220 21.87 10.53 -11.41
C ARG A 220 20.74 10.07 -10.51
N GLU A 221 20.03 11.02 -9.90
CA GLU A 221 18.93 10.76 -8.96
C GLU A 221 17.56 10.85 -9.65
N ARG A 222 17.51 10.83 -10.99
CA ARG A 222 16.28 11.01 -11.76
C ARG A 222 15.21 9.98 -11.44
N PHE A 223 15.59 8.74 -11.20
CA PHE A 223 14.66 7.67 -10.88
C PHE A 223 14.31 7.65 -9.39
N THR A 224 13.05 7.39 -9.07
CA THR A 224 12.56 7.16 -7.70
C THR A 224 11.43 6.13 -7.71
N SER A 225 11.09 5.60 -6.55
CA SER A 225 10.06 4.57 -6.40
C SER A 225 8.83 5.08 -5.67
N ALA A 226 7.65 4.56 -6.03
CA ALA A 226 6.39 4.75 -5.32
C ALA A 226 5.89 3.47 -4.61
N ASN A 227 6.78 2.56 -4.28
CA ASN A 227 6.42 1.33 -3.57
C ASN A 227 5.87 1.62 -2.16
N SER A 228 5.20 0.64 -1.56
CA SER A 228 4.63 0.73 -0.19
C SER A 228 5.66 0.96 0.92
N ILE A 229 6.95 0.81 0.62
CA ILE A 229 8.07 1.13 1.52
C ILE A 229 8.27 2.64 1.73
N SER A 230 7.80 3.49 0.79
CA SER A 230 7.92 4.94 0.93
C SER A 230 7.11 5.44 2.14
N LEU A 231 7.73 6.31 2.95
CA LEU A 231 7.05 6.97 4.08
C LEU A 231 5.85 7.80 3.61
N GLY A 232 5.93 8.42 2.43
CA GLY A 232 4.82 9.14 1.81
C GLY A 232 3.64 8.25 1.40
N ARG A 233 3.84 6.93 1.31
CA ARG A 233 2.78 5.94 1.12
C ARG A 233 2.26 5.39 2.45
N LEU A 234 3.08 5.35 3.49
CA LEU A 234 2.69 4.84 4.80
C LEU A 234 1.86 5.84 5.60
N LEU A 235 2.35 7.06 5.79
CA LEU A 235 1.73 8.03 6.71
C LEU A 235 0.24 8.30 6.42
N PRO A 236 -0.21 8.48 5.16
CA PRO A 236 -1.63 8.73 4.89
C PRO A 236 -2.54 7.55 5.26
N GLN A 237 -2.02 6.34 5.41
CA GLN A 237 -2.81 5.19 5.83
C GLN A 237 -3.19 5.23 7.32
N ALA A 238 -2.52 6.06 8.12
CA ALA A 238 -2.96 6.34 9.49
C ALA A 238 -4.31 7.10 9.55
N VAL A 239 -4.74 7.72 8.46
CA VAL A 239 -6.03 8.46 8.41
C VAL A 239 -7.23 7.51 8.40
N TYR A 240 -7.11 6.32 7.81
CA TYR A 240 -8.23 5.36 7.69
C TYR A 240 -8.90 5.06 9.03
N PRO A 241 -8.16 4.61 10.06
CA PRO A 241 -8.78 4.29 11.33
C PRO A 241 -9.36 5.51 12.06
N PHE A 242 -8.78 6.72 11.90
CA PHE A 242 -9.39 7.94 12.45
C PHE A 242 -10.72 8.27 11.78
N TYR A 243 -10.81 8.10 10.47
CA TYR A 243 -12.06 8.31 9.76
C TYR A 243 -13.10 7.26 10.15
N ALA A 244 -12.75 5.97 10.13
CA ALA A 244 -13.64 4.90 10.57
C ALA A 244 -14.14 5.13 12.00
N TYR A 245 -13.22 5.41 12.93
CA TYR A 245 -13.53 5.72 14.32
C TYR A 245 -14.56 6.85 14.44
N SER A 246 -14.36 7.93 13.70
CA SER A 246 -15.26 9.09 13.71
C SER A 246 -16.69 8.79 13.24
N ARG A 247 -16.91 7.67 12.57
CA ARG A 247 -18.22 7.25 12.01
C ARG A 247 -18.92 6.18 12.84
N ILE A 248 -18.17 5.41 13.65
CA ILE A 248 -18.71 4.21 14.31
C ILE A 248 -18.63 4.24 15.83
N ALA A 249 -17.71 5.04 16.40
CA ALA A 249 -17.50 5.08 17.85
C ALA A 249 -18.43 6.09 18.53
N ASP A 250 -19.04 5.67 19.63
CA ASP A 250 -19.81 6.53 20.51
C ASP A 250 -19.00 6.83 21.78
N ASN A 251 -19.11 8.07 22.28
CA ASN A 251 -18.55 8.47 23.59
C ASN A 251 -17.10 8.03 23.86
N MET A 252 -16.23 8.12 22.87
CA MET A 252 -14.80 7.76 22.99
C MET A 252 -14.55 6.28 23.32
N GLU A 253 -15.49 5.40 23.08
CA GLU A 253 -15.29 3.96 23.25
C GLU A 253 -14.23 3.40 22.29
N PRO A 254 -13.52 2.34 22.67
CA PRO A 254 -12.55 1.71 21.77
C PRO A 254 -13.24 0.95 20.63
N ILE A 255 -12.53 0.80 19.52
CA ILE A 255 -12.99 0.02 18.37
C ILE A 255 -12.04 -1.14 18.07
N ILE A 256 -12.55 -2.14 17.35
CA ILE A 256 -11.78 -3.21 16.72
C ILE A 256 -11.60 -2.87 15.24
N ALA A 257 -10.37 -2.97 14.72
CA ALA A 257 -10.08 -2.82 13.30
C ALA A 257 -9.62 -4.17 12.71
N SER A 258 -10.37 -4.70 11.73
CA SER A 258 -10.02 -5.91 11.00
C SER A 258 -9.54 -5.56 9.60
N ILE A 259 -8.31 -5.95 9.28
CA ILE A 259 -7.55 -5.46 8.14
C ILE A 259 -7.02 -6.63 7.34
N PRO A 260 -7.45 -6.80 6.06
CA PRO A 260 -6.82 -7.74 5.15
C PRO A 260 -5.38 -7.27 4.87
N SER A 261 -4.41 -8.06 5.28
CA SER A 261 -3.01 -7.63 5.42
C SER A 261 -2.07 -8.40 4.49
N GLY A 262 -1.53 -7.72 3.46
CA GLY A 262 -0.47 -8.21 2.59
C GLY A 262 0.89 -7.59 2.95
N ASN A 263 1.23 -6.44 2.37
CA ASN A 263 2.45 -5.69 2.66
C ASN A 263 2.40 -4.83 3.94
N PHE A 264 1.36 -4.95 4.73
CA PHE A 264 1.16 -4.31 6.04
C PHE A 264 1.15 -2.78 6.03
N GLY A 265 0.79 -2.16 4.91
CA GLY A 265 0.74 -0.70 4.82
C GLY A 265 -0.39 -0.12 5.67
N ASP A 266 -1.60 -0.59 5.48
CA ASP A 266 -2.83 -0.21 6.18
C ASP A 266 -2.83 -0.67 7.65
N MET A 267 -2.36 -1.88 7.91
CA MET A 267 -2.17 -2.38 9.27
C MET A 267 -1.16 -1.51 10.04
N MET A 268 0.00 -1.20 9.45
CA MET A 268 0.98 -0.32 10.08
C MET A 268 0.46 1.11 10.25
N GLY A 269 -0.34 1.63 9.31
CA GLY A 269 -1.07 2.89 9.46
C GLY A 269 -2.00 2.86 10.69
N THR A 270 -2.68 1.75 10.91
CA THR A 270 -3.56 1.55 12.07
C THR A 270 -2.76 1.44 13.39
N VAL A 271 -1.60 0.80 13.37
CA VAL A 271 -0.66 0.77 14.51
C VAL A 271 -0.18 2.18 14.86
N LEU A 272 0.18 2.99 13.85
CA LEU A 272 0.54 4.39 14.08
C LEU A 272 -0.61 5.18 14.69
N ALA A 273 -1.83 5.04 14.18
CA ALA A 273 -2.99 5.73 14.73
C ALA A 273 -3.28 5.35 16.19
N LYS A 274 -3.17 4.06 16.55
CA LYS A 274 -3.24 3.61 17.95
C LYS A 274 -2.14 4.27 18.79
N GLY A 275 -0.90 4.33 18.29
CA GLY A 275 0.21 5.02 18.93
C GLY A 275 0.00 6.54 19.08
N MET A 276 -0.81 7.16 18.22
CA MET A 276 -1.22 8.57 18.28
C MET A 276 -2.41 8.83 19.24
N GLY A 277 -2.86 7.80 19.96
CA GLY A 277 -3.91 7.91 20.98
C GLY A 277 -5.32 7.61 20.47
N LEU A 278 -5.49 7.07 19.24
CA LEU A 278 -6.78 6.60 18.77
C LEU A 278 -7.22 5.38 19.61
N PRO A 279 -8.44 5.38 20.21
CA PRO A 279 -8.92 4.25 20.99
C PRO A 279 -9.20 3.02 20.11
N ILE A 280 -8.21 2.15 19.98
CA ILE A 280 -8.30 0.87 19.30
C ILE A 280 -8.01 -0.22 20.32
N SER A 281 -9.01 -1.05 20.65
CA SER A 281 -8.85 -2.17 21.58
C SER A 281 -8.03 -3.29 20.94
N ARG A 282 -8.28 -3.59 19.68
CA ARG A 282 -7.64 -4.69 18.96
C ARG A 282 -7.47 -4.38 17.47
N ILE A 283 -6.32 -4.77 16.91
CA ILE A 283 -6.05 -4.81 15.48
C ILE A 283 -6.05 -6.27 15.06
N ILE A 284 -6.89 -6.64 14.10
CA ILE A 284 -6.93 -7.99 13.53
C ILE A 284 -6.26 -7.92 12.16
N ALA A 285 -5.07 -8.49 12.07
CA ALA A 285 -4.33 -8.61 10.81
C ALA A 285 -4.68 -9.94 10.14
N GLY A 286 -5.69 -9.94 9.27
CA GLY A 286 -6.07 -11.12 8.48
C GLY A 286 -5.08 -11.35 7.35
N VAL A 287 -4.57 -12.57 7.21
CA VAL A 287 -3.72 -12.98 6.08
C VAL A 287 -4.39 -14.15 5.33
N ASN A 288 -3.97 -14.41 4.10
CA ASN A 288 -4.39 -15.60 3.37
C ASN A 288 -3.57 -16.83 3.79
N GLU A 289 -3.37 -17.81 2.92
CA GLU A 289 -2.57 -19.02 3.24
C GLU A 289 -1.07 -18.75 3.47
N ASN A 290 -0.61 -17.49 3.26
CA ASN A 290 0.75 -17.08 3.58
C ASN A 290 0.81 -16.64 5.05
N THR A 291 1.08 -17.59 5.94
CA THR A 291 0.88 -17.48 7.40
C THR A 291 2.14 -17.18 8.19
N GLU A 292 3.19 -16.67 7.55
CA GLU A 292 4.47 -16.36 8.21
C GLU A 292 4.30 -15.41 9.39
N PHE A 293 3.41 -14.41 9.28
CA PHE A 293 3.19 -13.44 10.34
C PHE A 293 2.37 -13.99 11.53
N PRO A 294 1.22 -14.68 11.35
CA PRO A 294 0.55 -15.37 12.45
C PRO A 294 1.49 -16.31 13.21
N GLU A 295 2.30 -17.08 12.51
CA GLU A 295 3.28 -18.00 13.13
C GLU A 295 4.37 -17.23 13.90
N PHE A 296 4.84 -16.09 13.36
CA PHE A 296 5.77 -15.22 14.07
C PHE A 296 5.16 -14.67 15.36
N LEU A 297 3.91 -14.20 15.31
CA LEU A 297 3.22 -13.76 16.52
C LEU A 297 3.07 -14.85 17.55
N GLU A 298 2.75 -16.07 17.15
CA GLU A 298 2.58 -17.21 18.05
C GLU A 298 3.89 -17.69 18.63
N THR A 299 4.88 -17.94 17.77
CA THR A 299 6.12 -18.67 18.13
C THR A 299 7.32 -17.77 18.43
N GLY A 300 7.31 -16.52 17.98
CA GLY A 300 8.48 -15.64 17.97
C GLY A 300 9.52 -16.01 16.92
N ARG A 301 9.23 -16.93 16.01
CA ARG A 301 10.16 -17.33 14.94
C ARG A 301 9.61 -16.84 13.60
N TYR A 302 10.42 -16.14 12.85
CA TYR A 302 10.09 -15.67 11.52
C TYR A 302 10.89 -16.40 10.46
N GLU A 303 10.22 -16.99 9.49
CA GLU A 303 10.84 -17.72 8.39
C GLU A 303 10.07 -17.42 7.10
N VAL A 304 10.78 -16.91 6.10
CA VAL A 304 10.19 -16.60 4.78
C VAL A 304 10.13 -17.88 3.94
N ARG A 305 8.94 -18.19 3.44
CA ARG A 305 8.65 -19.36 2.60
C ARG A 305 8.20 -18.93 1.21
N PRO A 306 8.23 -19.81 0.21
CA PRO A 306 7.62 -19.52 -1.10
C PRO A 306 6.14 -19.19 -0.94
N SER A 307 5.70 -18.12 -1.61
CA SER A 307 4.32 -17.66 -1.52
C SER A 307 3.33 -18.67 -2.13
N ILE A 308 2.19 -18.83 -1.46
CA ILE A 308 1.08 -19.68 -1.88
C ILE A 308 0.06 -18.84 -2.62
N LYS A 309 -0.40 -19.28 -3.79
CA LYS A 309 -1.44 -18.61 -4.58
C LYS A 309 -2.76 -18.57 -3.81
N SER A 310 -3.46 -17.45 -3.91
CA SER A 310 -4.73 -17.21 -3.22
C SER A 310 -5.65 -16.31 -4.05
N PRO A 311 -6.99 -16.40 -3.89
CA PRO A 311 -7.94 -15.47 -4.48
C PRO A 311 -7.66 -14.01 -4.10
N SER A 312 -7.24 -13.74 -2.85
CA SER A 312 -6.78 -12.42 -2.41
C SER A 312 -5.37 -12.12 -2.94
N SER A 313 -5.28 -11.90 -4.25
CA SER A 313 -4.02 -11.84 -5.00
C SER A 313 -3.04 -10.78 -4.51
N ALA A 314 -3.52 -9.61 -4.05
CA ALA A 314 -2.67 -8.54 -3.53
C ALA A 314 -2.06 -8.86 -2.14
N MET A 315 -2.50 -9.95 -1.51
CA MET A 315 -2.01 -10.45 -0.23
C MET A 315 -1.12 -11.70 -0.38
N ILE A 316 -0.74 -12.09 -1.60
CA ILE A 316 0.23 -13.18 -1.86
C ILE A 316 1.62 -12.64 -1.54
N VAL A 317 1.94 -12.60 -0.26
CA VAL A 317 3.16 -11.98 0.28
C VAL A 317 3.66 -12.79 1.47
N SER A 318 4.79 -13.47 1.31
CA SER A 318 5.45 -14.23 2.39
C SER A 318 6.36 -13.33 3.26
N HIS A 319 6.82 -12.20 2.72
CA HIS A 319 7.65 -11.24 3.43
C HIS A 319 7.09 -9.81 3.28
N PRO A 320 6.15 -9.42 4.20
CA PRO A 320 5.54 -8.09 4.14
C PRO A 320 6.56 -6.96 4.23
N SER A 321 6.53 -6.05 3.26
CA SER A 321 7.53 -4.97 3.16
C SER A 321 7.53 -4.01 4.36
N ASN A 322 6.43 -3.88 5.10
CA ASN A 322 6.34 -3.04 6.30
C ASN A 322 6.53 -3.83 7.62
N LEU A 323 6.85 -5.11 7.57
CA LEU A 323 7.06 -5.92 8.78
C LEU A 323 8.26 -5.41 9.60
N ALA A 324 9.34 -4.97 8.94
CA ALA A 324 10.47 -4.36 9.61
C ALA A 324 10.08 -3.12 10.43
N ARG A 325 9.16 -2.28 9.92
CA ARG A 325 8.61 -1.14 10.67
C ARG A 325 7.77 -1.57 11.86
N LEU A 326 7.00 -2.63 11.70
CA LEU A 326 6.20 -3.18 12.81
C LEU A 326 7.11 -3.69 13.92
N VAL A 327 8.12 -4.48 13.57
CA VAL A 327 9.12 -4.99 14.52
C VAL A 327 9.85 -3.84 15.23
N ASP A 328 10.27 -2.81 14.49
CA ASP A 328 10.91 -1.61 15.03
C ASP A 328 9.99 -0.83 15.97
N PHE A 329 8.71 -0.67 15.63
CA PHE A 329 7.71 0.02 16.46
C PHE A 329 7.58 -0.59 17.86
N TYR A 330 7.71 -1.90 17.97
CA TYR A 330 7.70 -2.64 19.24
C TYR A 330 9.12 -2.87 19.82
N GLY A 331 10.11 -2.08 19.39
CA GLY A 331 11.47 -2.05 19.96
C GLY A 331 12.41 -3.15 19.47
N GLY A 332 11.99 -3.93 18.48
CA GLY A 332 12.83 -4.94 17.84
C GLY A 332 13.69 -4.39 16.70
N HIS A 333 14.31 -5.29 15.94
CA HIS A 333 15.00 -4.98 14.69
C HIS A 333 14.92 -6.16 13.73
N MET A 334 14.57 -5.86 12.47
CA MET A 334 14.50 -6.83 11.38
C MET A 334 15.11 -6.21 10.12
N TYR A 335 15.89 -6.99 9.40
CA TYR A 335 16.52 -6.56 8.15
C TYR A 335 16.66 -7.72 7.16
N ASP A 336 16.93 -7.39 5.90
CA ASP A 336 17.32 -8.37 4.87
C ASP A 336 18.84 -8.43 4.79
N GLU A 337 19.40 -9.59 5.08
CA GLU A 337 20.85 -9.83 4.94
C GLU A 337 21.21 -9.85 3.45
N ARG A 338 22.24 -9.05 3.09
CA ARG A 338 22.66 -8.86 1.71
C ARG A 338 24.10 -9.32 1.49
N ASP A 339 24.36 -9.83 0.31
CA ASP A 339 25.72 -10.10 -0.14
C ASP A 339 26.48 -8.78 -0.32
N ALA A 340 27.67 -8.66 0.27
CA ALA A 340 28.45 -7.41 0.29
C ALA A 340 28.94 -6.95 -1.09
N SER A 341 29.02 -7.87 -2.06
CA SER A 341 29.54 -7.58 -3.41
C SER A 341 28.45 -7.28 -4.43
N SER A 342 27.32 -7.99 -4.34
CA SER A 342 26.21 -7.92 -5.29
C SER A 342 24.98 -7.20 -4.77
N GLU A 343 24.97 -6.83 -3.48
CA GLU A 343 23.83 -6.22 -2.77
C GLU A 343 22.53 -7.06 -2.82
N LYS A 344 22.61 -8.28 -3.33
CA LYS A 344 21.47 -9.19 -3.41
C LYS A 344 21.07 -9.70 -2.02
N ILE A 345 19.78 -9.82 -1.78
CA ILE A 345 19.25 -10.42 -0.56
C ILE A 345 19.64 -11.91 -0.57
N ILE A 346 20.38 -12.35 0.46
CA ILE A 346 20.78 -13.76 0.68
C ILE A 346 19.93 -14.43 1.77
N ARG A 347 19.43 -13.65 2.72
CA ARG A 347 18.49 -14.11 3.75
C ARG A 347 17.50 -13.01 4.10
N PRO A 348 16.23 -13.11 3.67
CA PRO A 348 15.22 -12.11 4.00
C PRO A 348 14.73 -12.25 5.45
N GLY A 349 14.33 -11.13 6.05
CA GLY A 349 13.60 -11.11 7.32
C GLY A 349 14.38 -11.60 8.54
N VAL A 350 15.66 -11.28 8.65
CA VAL A 350 16.49 -11.62 9.82
C VAL A 350 16.06 -10.76 11.01
N VAL A 351 15.59 -11.40 12.07
CA VAL A 351 15.29 -10.73 13.36
C VAL A 351 16.49 -10.92 14.28
N ASP A 352 17.29 -9.89 14.46
CA ASP A 352 18.47 -9.91 15.36
C ASP A 352 18.16 -9.31 16.74
N ARG A 353 17.08 -8.53 16.85
CA ARG A 353 16.52 -8.07 18.11
C ARG A 353 15.01 -8.26 18.11
N MET A 354 14.53 -9.09 19.05
CA MET A 354 13.10 -9.36 19.19
C MET A 354 12.34 -8.10 19.63
N PRO A 355 11.15 -7.86 19.07
CA PRO A 355 10.25 -6.84 19.58
C PRO A 355 9.64 -7.26 20.94
N ASP A 356 9.01 -6.34 21.64
CA ASP A 356 8.14 -6.67 22.77
C ASP A 356 6.93 -7.48 22.25
N MET A 357 7.10 -8.81 22.25
CA MET A 357 6.09 -9.75 21.74
C MET A 357 4.80 -9.73 22.58
N ASP A 358 4.91 -9.44 23.87
CA ASP A 358 3.73 -9.41 24.75
C ASP A 358 2.90 -8.16 24.48
N GLU A 359 3.55 -7.01 24.25
CA GLU A 359 2.85 -5.80 23.83
C GLU A 359 2.26 -5.97 22.42
N MET A 360 3.02 -6.49 21.47
CA MET A 360 2.55 -6.72 20.11
C MET A 360 1.32 -7.65 20.07
N ARG A 361 1.32 -8.73 20.86
CA ARG A 361 0.18 -9.66 21.00
C ARG A 361 -1.02 -9.05 21.72
N ARG A 362 -0.80 -8.09 22.62
CA ARG A 362 -1.92 -7.34 23.24
C ARG A 362 -2.61 -6.44 22.22
N ASP A 363 -1.87 -5.86 21.30
CA ASP A 363 -2.38 -4.93 20.30
C ASP A 363 -2.93 -5.64 19.07
N ILE A 364 -2.25 -6.69 18.61
CA ILE A 364 -2.48 -7.35 17.33
C ILE A 364 -2.82 -8.82 17.52
N VAL A 365 -3.85 -9.26 16.80
CA VAL A 365 -4.18 -10.67 16.57
C VAL A 365 -4.04 -10.93 15.07
N SER A 366 -3.46 -12.06 14.68
CA SER A 366 -3.36 -12.42 13.28
C SER A 366 -3.79 -13.86 13.04
N MET A 367 -4.49 -14.09 11.94
CA MET A 367 -5.02 -15.41 11.55
C MET A 367 -4.96 -15.58 10.05
N GLY A 368 -4.70 -16.82 9.60
CA GLY A 368 -4.76 -17.21 8.21
C GLY A 368 -6.17 -17.61 7.79
N VAL A 369 -6.52 -17.30 6.54
CA VAL A 369 -7.76 -17.72 5.87
C VAL A 369 -7.41 -18.58 4.67
N THR A 370 -7.95 -19.79 4.60
CA THR A 370 -7.68 -20.71 3.49
C THR A 370 -8.42 -20.30 2.22
N ASN A 371 -7.94 -20.77 1.07
CA ASN A 371 -8.58 -20.47 -0.20
C ASN A 371 -10.08 -20.85 -0.25
N PRO A 372 -10.54 -22.02 0.22
CA PRO A 372 -11.98 -22.30 0.31
C PRO A 372 -12.73 -21.32 1.22
N GLN A 373 -12.14 -20.94 2.36
CA GLN A 373 -12.77 -20.02 3.30
C GLN A 373 -13.03 -18.62 2.74
N HIS A 374 -12.27 -18.16 1.72
CA HIS A 374 -12.60 -16.91 1.02
C HIS A 374 -14.00 -16.99 0.41
N PHE A 375 -14.25 -18.03 -0.40
CA PHE A 375 -15.51 -18.23 -1.11
C PHE A 375 -16.69 -18.51 -0.15
N ASP A 376 -16.47 -19.34 0.86
CA ASP A 376 -17.46 -19.60 1.90
C ASP A 376 -17.87 -18.30 2.62
N THR A 377 -16.91 -17.43 2.93
CA THR A 377 -17.17 -16.16 3.60
C THR A 377 -17.92 -15.17 2.68
N MET A 378 -17.46 -15.01 1.43
CA MET A 378 -18.14 -14.16 0.45
C MET A 378 -19.60 -14.58 0.28
N LYS A 379 -19.85 -15.89 0.17
CA LYS A 379 -21.20 -16.46 0.05
C LYS A 379 -22.04 -16.22 1.30
N ASP A 380 -21.53 -16.53 2.50
CA ASP A 380 -22.27 -16.37 3.76
C ASP A 380 -22.65 -14.90 4.00
N VAL A 381 -21.73 -13.97 3.76
CA VAL A 381 -21.97 -12.53 3.91
C VAL A 381 -23.01 -12.03 2.92
N PHE A 382 -22.93 -12.48 1.67
CA PHE A 382 -23.95 -12.14 0.67
C PHE A 382 -25.34 -12.69 1.02
N GLU A 383 -25.44 -13.98 1.38
CA GLU A 383 -26.71 -14.61 1.72
C GLU A 383 -27.37 -14.00 2.96
N ARG A 384 -26.58 -13.60 3.96
CA ARG A 384 -27.09 -13.08 5.23
C ARG A 384 -27.34 -11.58 5.22
N TYR A 385 -26.53 -10.82 4.50
CA TYR A 385 -26.53 -9.34 4.61
C TYR A 385 -26.70 -8.63 3.27
N GLY A 386 -26.68 -9.35 2.14
CA GLY A 386 -26.75 -8.75 0.80
C GLY A 386 -25.52 -7.93 0.42
N VAL A 387 -24.40 -8.14 1.10
CA VAL A 387 -23.14 -7.42 0.86
C VAL A 387 -22.23 -8.29 -0.01
N ILE A 388 -21.77 -7.74 -1.12
CA ILE A 388 -20.79 -8.40 -2.00
C ILE A 388 -19.40 -7.93 -1.56
N LEU A 389 -18.57 -8.85 -1.07
CA LEU A 389 -17.18 -8.63 -0.72
C LEU A 389 -16.26 -9.03 -1.86
N ASP A 390 -15.09 -8.38 -1.95
CA ASP A 390 -13.99 -8.90 -2.74
C ASP A 390 -13.21 -10.00 -1.97
N PRO A 391 -12.34 -10.78 -2.61
CA PRO A 391 -11.57 -11.80 -1.91
C PRO A 391 -10.71 -11.28 -0.74
N HIS A 392 -10.23 -10.03 -0.79
CA HIS A 392 -9.45 -9.46 0.31
C HIS A 392 -10.35 -9.09 1.50
N GLY A 393 -11.48 -8.42 1.25
CA GLY A 393 -12.47 -8.10 2.28
C GLY A 393 -13.01 -9.33 2.98
N SER A 394 -13.14 -10.46 2.26
CA SER A 394 -13.55 -11.74 2.86
C SER A 394 -12.57 -12.23 3.93
N VAL A 395 -11.26 -11.96 3.77
CA VAL A 395 -10.26 -12.26 4.81
C VAL A 395 -10.48 -11.41 6.05
N GLY A 396 -10.70 -10.10 5.86
CA GLY A 396 -11.01 -9.19 6.97
C GLY A 396 -12.27 -9.60 7.73
N TRP A 397 -13.34 -9.95 7.00
CA TRP A 397 -14.59 -10.43 7.60
C TRP A 397 -14.39 -11.73 8.38
N ARG A 398 -13.78 -12.74 7.74
CA ARG A 398 -13.58 -14.05 8.35
C ARG A 398 -12.78 -14.00 9.63
N THR A 399 -11.70 -13.24 9.63
CA THR A 399 -10.84 -13.10 10.81
C THR A 399 -11.52 -12.34 11.94
N LEU A 400 -12.34 -11.33 11.63
CA LEU A 400 -13.17 -10.67 12.62
C LEU A 400 -14.20 -11.63 13.25
N ASP A 401 -14.89 -12.40 12.41
CA ASP A 401 -15.93 -13.35 12.87
C ASP A 401 -15.33 -14.42 13.81
N ILE A 402 -14.16 -14.97 13.45
CA ILE A 402 -13.42 -15.90 14.30
C ILE A 402 -13.02 -15.24 15.61
N TYR A 403 -12.55 -13.99 15.59
CA TYR A 403 -12.14 -13.27 16.80
C TYR A 403 -13.32 -12.98 17.71
N LEU A 404 -14.42 -12.50 17.17
CA LEU A 404 -15.61 -12.13 17.94
C LEU A 404 -16.32 -13.33 18.55
N GLN A 405 -16.37 -14.47 17.89
CA GLN A 405 -17.10 -15.67 18.34
C GLN A 405 -18.55 -15.35 18.80
N GLY A 406 -19.22 -14.46 18.06
CA GLY A 406 -20.56 -13.99 18.37
C GLY A 406 -20.67 -12.90 19.44
N ARG A 407 -19.54 -12.38 19.94
CA ARG A 407 -19.51 -11.21 20.86
C ARG A 407 -19.50 -9.92 20.04
N HIS A 408 -20.41 -9.00 20.30
CA HIS A 408 -20.55 -7.74 19.56
C HIS A 408 -20.61 -6.54 20.51
N GLU A 409 -19.77 -6.51 21.55
CA GLU A 409 -19.79 -5.48 22.58
C GLU A 409 -19.15 -4.17 22.08
N GLU A 410 -18.04 -4.28 21.36
CA GLU A 410 -17.31 -3.14 20.79
C GLU A 410 -17.65 -2.94 19.31
N PRO A 411 -17.68 -1.69 18.80
CA PRO A 411 -17.79 -1.45 17.37
C PRO A 411 -16.56 -2.00 16.65
N ALA A 412 -16.80 -2.70 15.55
CA ALA A 412 -15.77 -3.29 14.73
C ALA A 412 -15.88 -2.81 13.29
N VAL A 413 -14.75 -2.46 12.68
CA VAL A 413 -14.69 -2.08 11.27
C VAL A 413 -13.79 -3.03 10.49
N ILE A 414 -14.28 -3.45 9.32
CA ILE A 414 -13.54 -4.22 8.32
C ILE A 414 -13.14 -3.26 7.21
N TYR A 415 -11.90 -3.34 6.74
CA TYR A 415 -11.49 -2.59 5.56
C TYR A 415 -11.77 -3.40 4.30
N GLU A 416 -12.64 -2.87 3.44
CA GLU A 416 -12.81 -3.36 2.08
C GLU A 416 -11.81 -2.62 1.19
N THR A 417 -10.86 -3.37 0.62
CA THR A 417 -9.65 -2.81 0.05
C THR A 417 -9.60 -2.79 -1.47
N ALA A 418 -10.47 -3.54 -2.13
CA ALA A 418 -10.65 -3.50 -3.57
C ALA A 418 -12.15 -3.68 -3.92
N ASP A 419 -12.59 -3.11 -5.02
CA ASP A 419 -13.98 -3.25 -5.47
C ASP A 419 -14.23 -4.69 -5.99
N PRO A 420 -15.33 -5.35 -5.61
CA PRO A 420 -15.66 -6.70 -6.08
C PRO A 420 -15.68 -6.83 -7.60
N GLY A 421 -16.07 -5.79 -8.33
CA GLY A 421 -16.06 -5.77 -9.80
C GLY A 421 -14.68 -5.87 -10.45
N LYS A 422 -13.61 -5.83 -9.67
CA LYS A 422 -12.23 -6.11 -10.13
C LYS A 422 -11.90 -7.61 -10.14
N PHE A 423 -12.73 -8.42 -9.48
CA PHE A 423 -12.57 -9.87 -9.29
C PHE A 423 -13.84 -10.64 -9.70
N PRO A 424 -14.39 -10.39 -10.91
CA PRO A 424 -15.69 -10.91 -11.28
C PRO A 424 -15.74 -12.44 -11.26
N GLU A 425 -14.68 -13.12 -11.65
CA GLU A 425 -14.59 -14.58 -11.69
C GLU A 425 -14.68 -15.19 -10.27
N ASP A 426 -13.95 -14.60 -9.30
CA ASP A 426 -13.98 -15.07 -7.90
C ASP A 426 -15.32 -14.78 -7.25
N VAL A 427 -15.91 -13.61 -7.52
CA VAL A 427 -17.22 -13.22 -6.99
C VAL A 427 -18.32 -14.12 -7.57
N GLU A 428 -18.34 -14.34 -8.89
CA GLU A 428 -19.30 -15.22 -9.53
C GLU A 428 -19.18 -16.67 -9.00
N LEU A 429 -17.96 -17.16 -8.82
CA LEU A 429 -17.70 -18.47 -8.23
C LEU A 429 -18.27 -18.58 -6.80
N ALA A 430 -18.16 -17.52 -6.00
CA ALA A 430 -18.62 -17.51 -4.61
C ALA A 430 -20.14 -17.39 -4.47
N ILE A 431 -20.75 -16.45 -5.18
CA ILE A 431 -22.16 -16.06 -4.95
C ILE A 431 -23.09 -16.38 -6.13
N GLY A 432 -22.55 -16.86 -7.27
CA GLY A 432 -23.34 -17.18 -8.47
C GLY A 432 -23.85 -15.97 -9.23
N LEU A 433 -23.36 -14.78 -8.96
CA LEU A 433 -23.71 -13.51 -9.62
C LEU A 433 -22.45 -12.79 -10.05
N GLU A 434 -22.45 -12.25 -11.27
CA GLU A 434 -21.40 -11.36 -11.74
C GLU A 434 -21.58 -9.99 -11.07
N PRO A 435 -20.55 -9.43 -10.42
CA PRO A 435 -20.62 -8.10 -9.81
C PRO A 435 -20.65 -7.02 -10.89
N ASP A 436 -21.26 -5.89 -10.58
CA ASP A 436 -21.25 -4.73 -11.46
C ASP A 436 -19.80 -4.25 -11.73
N LEU A 437 -19.49 -4.00 -12.99
CA LEU A 437 -18.21 -3.41 -13.35
C LEU A 437 -18.17 -1.95 -12.88
N PRO A 438 -17.13 -1.52 -12.14
CA PRO A 438 -17.03 -0.14 -11.71
C PRO A 438 -17.06 0.86 -12.87
N PRO A 439 -17.81 1.99 -12.76
CA PRO A 439 -18.08 2.90 -13.89
C PRO A 439 -16.84 3.45 -14.59
N GLY A 440 -15.72 3.62 -13.86
CA GLY A 440 -14.44 4.04 -14.44
C GLY A 440 -13.80 2.97 -15.30
N MET A 441 -13.89 1.70 -14.88
CA MET A 441 -13.40 0.55 -15.65
C MET A 441 -14.24 0.33 -16.91
N GLU A 442 -15.56 0.48 -16.80
CA GLU A 442 -16.46 0.43 -17.96
C GLU A 442 -16.09 1.49 -19.00
N ARG A 443 -15.84 2.74 -18.58
CA ARG A 443 -15.39 3.79 -19.50
C ARG A 443 -14.04 3.47 -20.15
N GLN A 444 -13.09 2.89 -19.40
CA GLN A 444 -11.77 2.54 -19.89
C GLN A 444 -11.79 1.39 -20.89
N ALA A 445 -12.79 0.51 -20.84
CA ALA A 445 -12.92 -0.62 -21.77
C ALA A 445 -12.94 -0.19 -23.25
N GLY A 446 -13.48 0.98 -23.57
CA GLY A 446 -13.50 1.54 -24.92
C GLY A 446 -12.35 2.48 -25.27
N MET A 447 -11.42 2.76 -24.36
CA MET A 447 -10.35 3.74 -24.60
C MET A 447 -9.15 3.10 -25.30
N LYS A 448 -8.40 3.94 -26.07
CA LYS A 448 -7.15 3.53 -26.71
C LYS A 448 -6.08 3.28 -25.66
N GLU A 449 -5.40 2.15 -25.78
CA GLU A 449 -4.25 1.81 -24.93
C GLU A 449 -2.93 2.31 -25.54
N ARG A 450 -1.96 2.67 -24.66
CA ARG A 450 -0.57 2.92 -25.00
C ARG A 450 0.32 1.97 -24.22
N ILE A 451 0.86 0.98 -24.90
CA ILE A 451 1.67 -0.09 -24.33
C ILE A 451 3.05 -0.07 -25.00
N TYR A 452 4.09 -0.14 -24.18
CA TYR A 452 5.47 -0.33 -24.61
C TYR A 452 5.86 -1.79 -24.31
N SER A 453 5.79 -2.68 -25.31
CA SER A 453 6.10 -4.09 -25.07
C SER A 453 7.60 -4.34 -25.05
N ILE A 454 8.11 -5.08 -24.09
CA ILE A 454 9.45 -5.65 -24.05
C ILE A 454 9.34 -7.04 -24.69
N GLU A 455 9.82 -7.16 -25.93
CA GLU A 455 9.67 -8.36 -26.74
C GLU A 455 10.70 -9.47 -26.41
N SER A 456 11.80 -9.08 -25.78
CA SER A 456 12.84 -10.03 -25.33
C SER A 456 12.28 -10.95 -24.25
N THR A 457 12.64 -12.23 -24.32
CA THR A 457 12.18 -13.27 -23.38
C THR A 457 13.03 -13.33 -22.12
N PRO A 458 12.44 -13.72 -20.98
CA PRO A 458 13.19 -14.00 -19.76
C PRO A 458 14.03 -15.27 -19.88
N ASP A 459 15.04 -15.41 -19.03
CA ASP A 459 15.76 -16.67 -18.84
C ASP A 459 14.87 -17.66 -18.09
N VAL A 460 14.74 -18.88 -18.60
CA VAL A 460 13.97 -19.96 -17.94
C VAL A 460 14.89 -20.76 -17.03
N THR A 461 14.51 -20.90 -15.78
CA THR A 461 15.26 -21.67 -14.77
C THR A 461 14.36 -22.71 -14.10
N PRO A 462 14.91 -23.73 -13.41
CA PRO A 462 14.08 -24.68 -12.64
C PRO A 462 13.19 -24.02 -11.57
N GLY A 463 13.53 -22.80 -11.13
CA GLY A 463 12.76 -22.02 -10.15
C GLY A 463 11.81 -20.99 -10.74
N GLY A 464 11.58 -20.99 -12.05
CA GLY A 464 10.73 -20.02 -12.76
C GLY A 464 11.48 -19.10 -13.71
N PHE A 465 10.91 -17.94 -13.99
CA PHE A 465 11.50 -16.94 -14.87
C PHE A 465 12.55 -16.08 -14.14
N LYS A 466 13.58 -15.68 -14.87
CA LYS A 466 14.56 -14.68 -14.43
C LYS A 466 14.70 -13.59 -15.48
N LEU A 467 14.88 -12.36 -15.02
CA LEU A 467 15.16 -11.21 -15.89
C LEU A 467 16.43 -11.46 -16.73
N SER A 468 16.28 -11.42 -18.05
CA SER A 468 17.40 -11.58 -18.97
C SER A 468 18.11 -10.24 -19.24
N LYS A 469 19.39 -10.32 -19.67
CA LYS A 469 20.12 -9.13 -20.10
C LYS A 469 19.46 -8.45 -21.30
N ALA A 470 18.91 -9.23 -22.25
CA ALA A 470 18.23 -8.71 -23.41
C ALA A 470 17.00 -7.85 -23.02
N GLN A 471 16.21 -8.28 -22.02
CA GLN A 471 15.09 -7.49 -21.50
C GLN A 471 15.55 -6.16 -20.87
N ILE A 472 16.67 -6.17 -20.13
CA ILE A 472 17.23 -4.95 -19.54
C ILE A 472 17.68 -3.98 -20.64
N ASP A 473 18.41 -4.46 -21.61
CA ASP A 473 18.96 -3.64 -22.69
C ASP A 473 17.82 -3.05 -23.56
N GLU A 474 16.79 -3.85 -23.87
CA GLU A 474 15.60 -3.38 -24.60
C GLU A 474 14.80 -2.33 -23.80
N ALA A 475 14.56 -2.57 -22.51
CA ALA A 475 13.86 -1.62 -21.66
C ALA A 475 14.60 -0.27 -21.61
N LYS A 476 15.92 -0.28 -21.40
CA LYS A 476 16.75 0.93 -21.42
C LYS A 476 16.70 1.65 -22.77
N ALA A 477 16.78 0.92 -23.87
CA ALA A 477 16.69 1.51 -25.22
C ALA A 477 15.34 2.23 -25.42
N LYS A 478 14.23 1.60 -25.06
CA LYS A 478 12.90 2.20 -25.18
C LYS A 478 12.73 3.41 -24.24
N ILE A 479 13.21 3.34 -23.01
CA ILE A 479 13.20 4.48 -22.09
C ILE A 479 14.00 5.64 -22.68
N LYS A 480 15.19 5.38 -23.20
CA LYS A 480 16.02 6.40 -23.84
C LYS A 480 15.31 7.03 -25.04
N GLU A 481 14.69 6.23 -25.90
CA GLU A 481 13.90 6.74 -27.04
C GLU A 481 12.73 7.64 -26.59
N ILE A 482 12.05 7.33 -25.50
CA ILE A 482 10.92 8.11 -24.97
C ILE A 482 11.37 9.48 -24.47
N PHE A 483 12.46 9.54 -23.72
CA PHE A 483 12.86 10.74 -22.99
C PHE A 483 13.91 11.61 -23.68
N GLN A 484 14.52 11.14 -24.77
CA GLN A 484 15.50 11.91 -25.57
C GLN A 484 14.94 12.42 -26.91
N LYS A 485 13.63 12.22 -27.16
CA LYS A 485 12.90 12.88 -28.25
C LYS A 485 12.50 14.28 -27.80
#